data_4a0e8927ddb75f937aaa937ddcbcd719
#
_entry.id   4a0e8927ddb75f937aaa937ddcbcd719
#
_cell.length_a   1.000
_cell.length_b   1.000
_cell.length_c   1.000
_cell.angle_alpha   90.00
_cell.angle_beta   90.00
_cell.angle_gamma   90.00
#
_symmetry.space_group_name_H-M   'P 1'
#
loop_
_entity.id
_entity.type
_entity.pdbx_description
1 polymer ?
#
loop_
_entity_poly.entity_id
_entity_poly.type
_entity_poly.pdbx_seq_one_letter_code
_entity_poly.pdbx_strand_id
1 'polypeptide(L)'
;IINMRNILKLQNSFRTNGMKYLPCIIVLMLLFLSNPMSVVCCPLSVDKTTIEIDNSNVKYLHDIINKVRFEVDDNSKVLIKFKKDRYDFYPADAQQREYYVSNHDQNQPKKVGICIEDWNNITIDGGGSDFIFHGQMLPLAVVNSSNVTLRNFSIDFENPHIAQVEIIENKGDEGMIFLVESWVEYRIGENGYFETYEQLTINNEQLTIE
;
A
#
# COMPACT_ATOMS: atom_id res chain seq x y z
N ILE A 1 35.86 10.92 -7.52
CA ILE A 1 37.02 11.39 -6.72
C ILE A 1 38.25 10.88 -7.47
N ILE A 2 38.87 11.75 -8.26
CA ILE A 2 40.11 11.41 -8.97
C ILE A 2 41.26 11.47 -7.96
N ASN A 3 41.92 10.34 -7.75
CA ASN A 3 42.98 10.21 -6.78
C ASN A 3 44.23 10.97 -7.24
N MET A 4 44.69 11.99 -6.47
CA MET A 4 45.85 12.83 -6.79
C MET A 4 47.15 12.05 -7.09
N ARG A 5 47.30 10.82 -6.64
CA ARG A 5 48.44 9.94 -6.95
C ARG A 5 48.53 9.55 -8.43
N ASN A 6 47.39 9.55 -9.15
CA ASN A 6 47.37 9.24 -10.57
C ASN A 6 47.75 10.43 -11.46
N ILE A 7 47.56 11.66 -10.97
CA ILE A 7 47.97 12.88 -11.69
C ILE A 7 49.50 13.01 -11.67
N LEU A 8 50.14 12.69 -10.56
CA LEU A 8 51.63 12.71 -10.43
C LEU A 8 52.32 11.65 -11.28
N LYS A 9 51.69 10.51 -11.52
CA LYS A 9 52.20 9.47 -12.44
C LYS A 9 52.16 9.88 -13.90
N LEU A 10 51.10 10.60 -14.29
CA LEU A 10 50.95 11.18 -15.63
C LEU A 10 52.04 12.25 -15.89
N GLN A 11 52.33 13.14 -14.95
CA GLN A 11 53.37 14.14 -15.09
C GLN A 11 54.78 13.55 -15.32
N ASN A 12 55.10 12.45 -14.65
CA ASN A 12 56.40 11.78 -14.83
C ASN A 12 56.51 11.03 -16.16
N SER A 13 55.41 10.59 -16.74
CA SER A 13 55.42 9.94 -18.09
C SER A 13 55.62 10.94 -19.22
N PHE A 14 55.13 12.18 -19.08
CA PHE A 14 55.30 13.21 -20.10
C PHE A 14 56.70 13.88 -20.13
N ARG A 15 57.50 13.71 -19.05
CA ARG A 15 58.84 14.34 -18.97
C ARG A 15 59.89 13.64 -19.81
N THR A 16 59.64 12.40 -20.25
CA THR A 16 60.60 11.59 -21.03
C THR A 16 60.45 11.71 -22.55
N ASN A 17 59.38 12.33 -23.06
CA ASN A 17 59.08 12.36 -24.48
C ASN A 17 59.12 13.78 -25.15
N GLY A 18 60.00 14.68 -24.74
CA GLY A 18 60.44 15.85 -25.47
C GLY A 18 59.35 16.73 -26.17
N MET A 19 58.15 16.83 -25.67
CA MET A 19 57.08 17.61 -26.31
C MET A 19 57.13 19.10 -25.91
N LYS A 20 57.39 19.98 -26.92
CA LYS A 20 57.54 21.44 -26.79
C LYS A 20 56.20 22.22 -26.55
N TYR A 21 55.09 21.55 -26.30
CA TYR A 21 53.76 22.16 -26.17
C TYR A 21 53.16 22.11 -24.76
N LEU A 22 53.99 21.80 -23.73
CA LEU A 22 53.57 21.67 -22.33
C LEU A 22 52.91 22.94 -21.74
N PRO A 23 53.37 24.18 -22.04
CA PRO A 23 52.79 25.37 -21.40
C PRO A 23 51.34 25.65 -21.80
N CYS A 24 50.93 25.35 -23.04
CA CYS A 24 49.57 25.61 -23.50
C CYS A 24 48.52 24.67 -22.87
N ILE A 25 48.89 23.42 -22.63
CA ILE A 25 47.96 22.43 -22.00
C ILE A 25 47.71 22.78 -20.54
N ILE A 26 48.75 23.23 -19.81
CA ILE A 26 48.63 23.61 -18.39
C ILE A 26 47.80 24.90 -18.23
N VAL A 27 47.97 25.87 -19.15
CA VAL A 27 47.15 27.10 -19.16
C VAL A 27 45.71 26.83 -19.50
N LEU A 28 45.46 25.90 -20.43
CA LEU A 28 44.07 25.48 -20.73
C LEU A 28 43.39 24.75 -19.54
N MET A 29 44.14 23.91 -18.81
CA MET A 29 43.64 23.25 -17.64
C MET A 29 43.39 24.21 -16.46
N LEU A 30 44.20 25.26 -16.29
CA LEU A 30 44.04 26.28 -15.27
C LEU A 30 42.86 27.23 -15.59
N LEU A 31 42.52 27.43 -16.85
CA LEU A 31 41.31 28.18 -17.26
C LEU A 31 40.00 27.42 -16.93
N PHE A 32 40.04 26.09 -16.89
CA PHE A 32 38.90 25.29 -16.44
C PHE A 32 38.75 25.24 -14.91
N LEU A 33 39.83 25.53 -14.14
CA LEU A 33 39.81 25.56 -12.67
C LEU A 33 39.36 26.90 -12.10
N SER A 34 39.37 27.99 -12.92
CA SER A 34 38.98 29.32 -12.48
C SER A 34 37.52 29.67 -12.69
N ASN A 35 36.77 28.91 -13.44
CA ASN A 35 35.31 28.99 -13.49
C ASN A 35 34.73 28.02 -12.46
N PRO A 36 34.05 28.51 -11.41
CA PRO A 36 33.20 27.65 -10.65
C PRO A 36 32.10 27.16 -11.62
N MET A 37 32.24 25.97 -12.18
CA MET A 37 31.06 25.28 -12.72
C MET A 37 30.10 25.22 -11.55
N SER A 38 29.16 26.17 -11.50
CA SER A 38 27.94 25.98 -10.76
C SER A 38 27.33 24.70 -11.31
N VAL A 39 27.54 23.61 -10.60
CA VAL A 39 26.73 22.42 -10.76
C VAL A 39 25.32 22.90 -10.43
N VAL A 40 24.61 23.34 -11.47
CA VAL A 40 23.16 23.46 -11.40
C VAL A 40 22.70 22.04 -11.17
N CYS A 41 22.56 21.65 -9.90
CA CYS A 41 21.71 20.53 -9.55
C CYS A 41 20.32 20.97 -10.00
N CYS A 42 19.97 20.68 -11.26
CA CYS A 42 18.57 20.57 -11.62
C CYS A 42 18.01 19.59 -10.62
N PRO A 43 17.05 19.98 -9.76
CA PRO A 43 16.32 18.99 -9.01
C PRO A 43 15.75 18.07 -10.09
N LEU A 44 16.13 16.77 -10.05
CA LEU A 44 15.45 15.77 -10.85
C LEU A 44 13.96 15.99 -10.53
N SER A 45 13.19 16.39 -11.53
CA SER A 45 11.75 16.45 -11.40
C SER A 45 11.32 15.02 -11.12
N VAL A 46 10.95 14.76 -9.87
CA VAL A 46 10.37 13.46 -9.51
C VAL A 46 9.02 13.44 -10.20
N ASP A 47 8.88 12.60 -11.21
CA ASP A 47 7.63 12.44 -11.92
C ASP A 47 6.54 12.04 -10.93
N LYS A 48 5.45 12.84 -10.94
CA LYS A 48 4.29 12.60 -10.09
C LYS A 48 3.15 12.09 -10.94
N THR A 49 2.83 10.83 -10.79
CA THR A 49 1.67 10.20 -11.43
C THR A 49 0.46 10.32 -10.51
N THR A 50 -0.64 10.87 -11.01
CA THR A 50 -1.90 10.97 -10.25
C THR A 50 -2.99 10.18 -10.98
N ILE A 51 -3.68 9.32 -10.24
CA ILE A 51 -4.77 8.48 -10.73
C ILE A 51 -6.01 8.80 -9.92
N GLU A 52 -7.11 9.07 -10.59
CA GLU A 52 -8.40 9.30 -9.95
C GLU A 52 -9.23 8.03 -9.91
N ILE A 53 -9.80 7.75 -8.72
CA ILE A 53 -10.71 6.63 -8.46
C ILE A 53 -12.10 7.18 -8.15
N ASP A 54 -13.10 6.56 -8.74
CA ASP A 54 -14.51 6.78 -8.44
C ASP A 54 -15.27 5.43 -8.47
N ASN A 55 -16.58 5.46 -8.21
CA ASN A 55 -17.40 4.24 -8.15
C ASN A 55 -17.48 3.46 -9.47
N SER A 56 -17.09 4.06 -10.60
CA SER A 56 -17.08 3.37 -11.89
C SER A 56 -15.85 2.48 -12.08
N ASN A 57 -14.75 2.79 -11.39
CA ASN A 57 -13.47 2.11 -11.58
C ASN A 57 -12.87 1.49 -10.31
N VAL A 58 -13.46 1.71 -9.12
CA VAL A 58 -12.94 1.17 -7.85
C VAL A 58 -12.79 -0.35 -7.85
N LYS A 59 -13.68 -1.07 -8.51
CA LYS A 59 -13.60 -2.55 -8.65
C LYS A 59 -12.34 -3.02 -9.39
N TYR A 60 -11.71 -2.16 -10.17
CA TYR A 60 -10.46 -2.42 -10.88
C TYR A 60 -9.24 -1.84 -10.15
N LEU A 61 -9.38 -1.42 -8.89
CA LEU A 61 -8.33 -0.75 -8.14
C LEU A 61 -7.00 -1.53 -8.15
N HIS A 62 -7.06 -2.85 -7.98
CA HIS A 62 -5.86 -3.69 -7.99
C HIS A 62 -5.17 -3.73 -9.36
N ASP A 63 -5.95 -3.84 -10.42
CA ASP A 63 -5.40 -3.84 -11.79
C ASP A 63 -4.77 -2.49 -12.10
N ILE A 64 -5.38 -1.40 -11.63
CA ILE A 64 -4.85 -0.04 -11.76
C ILE A 64 -3.53 0.09 -10.99
N ILE A 65 -3.48 -0.33 -9.72
CA ILE A 65 -2.28 -0.30 -8.90
C ILE A 65 -1.15 -1.11 -9.55
N ASN A 66 -1.44 -2.33 -9.97
CA ASN A 66 -0.47 -3.21 -10.60
C ASN A 66 0.05 -2.63 -11.93
N LYS A 67 -0.85 -2.13 -12.78
CA LYS A 67 -0.48 -1.52 -14.06
C LYS A 67 0.47 -0.34 -13.85
N VAL A 68 0.12 0.58 -12.96
CA VAL A 68 0.94 1.76 -12.68
C VAL A 68 2.31 1.39 -12.17
N ARG A 69 2.42 0.35 -11.35
CA ARG A 69 3.69 -0.14 -10.85
C ARG A 69 4.67 -0.54 -11.97
N PHE A 70 4.16 -1.11 -13.06
CA PHE A 70 5.01 -1.47 -14.22
C PHE A 70 5.34 -0.28 -15.13
N GLU A 71 4.59 0.81 -15.02
CA GLU A 71 4.73 1.98 -15.90
C GLU A 71 5.59 3.11 -15.30
N VAL A 72 5.81 3.09 -13.96
CA VAL A 72 6.55 4.14 -13.25
C VAL A 72 7.92 3.66 -12.79
N ASP A 73 8.88 4.59 -12.73
CA ASP A 73 10.18 4.31 -12.13
C ASP A 73 10.11 4.21 -10.60
N ASP A 74 11.03 3.49 -9.98
CA ASP A 74 11.08 3.27 -8.52
C ASP A 74 11.13 4.57 -7.69
N ASN A 75 11.60 5.67 -8.26
CA ASN A 75 11.66 6.98 -7.60
C ASN A 75 10.43 7.86 -7.86
N SER A 76 9.52 7.46 -8.72
CA SER A 76 8.31 8.21 -9.04
C SER A 76 7.37 8.27 -7.84
N LYS A 77 6.70 9.41 -7.68
CA LYS A 77 5.65 9.56 -6.66
C LYS A 77 4.30 9.27 -7.27
N VAL A 78 3.61 8.27 -6.74
CA VAL A 78 2.28 7.89 -7.18
C VAL A 78 1.24 8.39 -6.18
N LEU A 79 0.20 9.07 -6.69
CA LEU A 79 -0.96 9.48 -5.94
C LEU A 79 -2.20 8.80 -6.51
N ILE A 80 -2.82 7.92 -5.73
CA ILE A 80 -4.14 7.37 -6.00
C ILE A 80 -5.13 8.20 -5.19
N LYS A 81 -5.97 8.94 -5.89
CA LYS A 81 -6.90 9.90 -5.30
C LYS A 81 -8.33 9.47 -5.56
N PHE A 82 -9.07 9.23 -4.50
CA PHE A 82 -10.50 8.96 -4.57
C PHE A 82 -11.30 10.26 -4.62
N LYS A 83 -12.35 10.27 -5.41
CA LYS A 83 -13.39 11.30 -5.29
C LYS A 83 -14.19 11.03 -4.03
N LYS A 84 -14.56 12.08 -3.29
CA LYS A 84 -15.34 11.92 -2.07
C LYS A 84 -16.65 11.20 -2.35
N ASP A 85 -16.80 9.99 -1.79
CA ASP A 85 -17.98 9.15 -1.87
C ASP A 85 -17.92 8.02 -0.85
N ARG A 86 -18.97 7.17 -0.80
CA ARG A 86 -18.91 5.84 -0.18
C ARG A 86 -18.40 4.84 -1.22
N TYR A 87 -17.43 4.02 -0.84
CA TYR A 87 -16.87 2.96 -1.66
C TYR A 87 -17.05 1.61 -0.97
N ASP A 88 -17.76 0.71 -1.65
CA ASP A 88 -18.05 -0.62 -1.15
C ASP A 88 -17.06 -1.62 -1.76
N PHE A 89 -16.35 -2.35 -0.89
CA PHE A 89 -15.36 -3.37 -1.25
C PHE A 89 -15.90 -4.76 -0.96
N TYR A 90 -15.90 -5.62 -1.97
CA TYR A 90 -16.45 -6.96 -1.88
C TYR A 90 -15.36 -8.04 -1.98
N PRO A 91 -15.54 -9.19 -1.29
CA PRO A 91 -14.60 -10.31 -1.36
C PRO A 91 -14.37 -10.88 -2.77
N ALA A 92 -15.34 -10.70 -3.67
CA ALA A 92 -15.25 -11.16 -5.06
C ALA A 92 -14.21 -10.36 -5.87
N ASP A 93 -14.04 -9.06 -5.55
CA ASP A 93 -13.12 -8.16 -6.23
C ASP A 93 -11.77 -8.03 -5.49
N ALA A 94 -11.63 -8.71 -4.34
CA ALA A 94 -10.45 -8.63 -3.49
C ALA A 94 -9.27 -9.45 -4.02
N GLN A 95 -8.06 -9.01 -3.72
CA GLN A 95 -6.85 -9.79 -3.98
C GLN A 95 -6.72 -10.94 -2.98
N GLN A 96 -6.37 -12.12 -3.47
CA GLN A 96 -6.07 -13.27 -2.61
C GLN A 96 -4.58 -13.30 -2.30
N ARG A 97 -4.24 -13.37 -1.00
CA ARG A 97 -2.86 -13.42 -0.50
C ARG A 97 -2.71 -14.39 0.65
N GLU A 98 -1.59 -15.08 0.68
CA GLU A 98 -1.21 -15.93 1.82
C GLU A 98 -0.50 -15.09 2.87
N TYR A 99 -1.28 -14.49 3.78
CA TYR A 99 -0.76 -13.69 4.90
C TYR A 99 -1.07 -14.37 6.23
N TYR A 100 -0.05 -14.54 7.04
CA TYR A 100 -0.18 -15.03 8.40
C TYR A 100 -0.17 -13.84 9.36
N VAL A 101 -1.36 -13.31 9.62
CA VAL A 101 -1.55 -12.09 10.44
C VAL A 101 -1.35 -12.38 11.92
N SER A 102 -1.66 -13.60 12.35
CA SER A 102 -1.49 -14.06 13.73
C SER A 102 -1.24 -15.57 13.76
N ASN A 103 -0.65 -16.06 14.86
CA ASN A 103 -0.42 -17.49 15.08
C ASN A 103 -1.71 -18.31 15.25
N HIS A 104 -2.85 -17.66 15.45
CA HIS A 104 -4.18 -18.30 15.55
C HIS A 104 -4.97 -18.23 14.24
N ASP A 105 -4.44 -17.53 13.24
CA ASP A 105 -5.13 -17.31 11.99
C ASP A 105 -4.75 -18.41 10.97
N GLN A 106 -5.64 -19.39 10.83
CA GLN A 106 -5.47 -20.55 9.95
C GLN A 106 -6.14 -20.35 8.57
N ASN A 107 -6.98 -19.33 8.43
CA ASN A 107 -7.75 -19.14 7.20
C ASN A 107 -6.88 -18.53 6.10
N GLN A 108 -6.57 -19.32 5.09
CA GLN A 108 -5.81 -18.93 3.91
C GLN A 108 -6.56 -19.35 2.63
N PRO A 109 -6.44 -18.60 1.54
CA PRO A 109 -5.82 -17.28 1.40
C PRO A 109 -6.68 -16.15 1.97
N LYS A 110 -6.05 -15.04 2.39
CA LYS A 110 -6.74 -13.82 2.79
C LYS A 110 -7.27 -13.07 1.57
N LYS A 111 -8.49 -12.57 1.66
CA LYS A 111 -9.07 -11.63 0.69
C LYS A 111 -8.73 -10.22 1.15
N VAL A 112 -7.98 -9.48 0.36
CA VAL A 112 -7.47 -8.15 0.72
C VAL A 112 -8.12 -7.08 -0.15
N GLY A 113 -8.80 -6.14 0.49
CA GLY A 113 -9.54 -5.07 -0.19
C GLY A 113 -8.63 -4.03 -0.86
N ILE A 114 -7.60 -3.57 -0.16
CA ILE A 114 -6.58 -2.67 -0.71
C ILE A 114 -5.21 -3.26 -0.41
N CYS A 115 -4.51 -3.71 -1.44
CA CYS A 115 -3.23 -4.40 -1.32
C CYS A 115 -2.10 -3.54 -1.90
N ILE A 116 -1.17 -3.12 -1.04
CA ILE A 116 0.02 -2.34 -1.39
C ILE A 116 1.24 -3.20 -1.08
N GLU A 117 1.83 -3.78 -2.12
CA GLU A 117 2.97 -4.69 -1.99
C GLU A 117 4.16 -4.21 -2.80
N ASP A 118 5.36 -4.22 -2.18
CA ASP A 118 6.62 -3.83 -2.80
C ASP A 118 6.58 -2.44 -3.45
N TRP A 119 5.90 -1.49 -2.85
CA TRP A 119 5.81 -0.12 -3.33
C TRP A 119 6.81 0.79 -2.66
N ASN A 120 7.29 1.76 -3.44
CA ASN A 120 8.03 2.89 -2.94
C ASN A 120 7.35 4.20 -3.40
N ASN A 121 7.16 5.16 -2.47
CA ASN A 121 6.58 6.48 -2.76
C ASN A 121 5.13 6.47 -3.29
N ILE A 122 4.21 5.76 -2.63
CA ILE A 122 2.78 5.75 -2.97
C ILE A 122 1.95 6.48 -1.91
N THR A 123 0.95 7.23 -2.37
CA THR A 123 -0.06 7.87 -1.51
C THR A 123 -1.45 7.41 -1.95
N ILE A 124 -2.23 6.91 -1.00
CA ILE A 124 -3.68 6.69 -1.14
C ILE A 124 -4.38 7.83 -0.41
N ASP A 125 -5.08 8.66 -1.16
CA ASP A 125 -5.85 9.78 -0.63
C ASP A 125 -7.34 9.53 -0.88
N GLY A 126 -8.08 9.22 0.18
CA GLY A 126 -9.51 8.91 0.11
C GLY A 126 -10.40 10.12 -0.14
N GLY A 127 -9.86 11.35 -0.12
CA GLY A 127 -10.65 12.55 -0.37
C GLY A 127 -11.77 12.84 0.64
N GLY A 128 -11.75 12.19 1.81
CA GLY A 128 -12.80 12.25 2.83
C GLY A 128 -13.93 11.25 2.57
N SER A 129 -13.61 10.11 1.96
CA SER A 129 -14.53 9.02 1.62
C SER A 129 -14.65 8.01 2.76
N ASP A 130 -15.75 7.26 2.74
CA ASP A 130 -15.98 6.11 3.60
C ASP A 130 -15.72 4.82 2.80
N PHE A 131 -14.79 3.99 3.28
CA PHE A 131 -14.47 2.70 2.70
C PHE A 131 -15.18 1.61 3.51
N ILE A 132 -16.18 1.00 2.92
CA ILE A 132 -17.03 -0.01 3.56
C ILE A 132 -16.69 -1.38 2.99
N PHE A 133 -16.32 -2.29 3.89
CA PHE A 133 -15.92 -3.64 3.54
C PHE A 133 -17.05 -4.61 3.83
N HIS A 134 -17.30 -5.50 2.87
CA HIS A 134 -18.33 -6.53 2.96
C HIS A 134 -17.68 -7.91 3.12
N GLY A 135 -18.28 -8.70 3.98
CA GLY A 135 -17.83 -10.05 4.16
C GLY A 135 -16.45 -10.20 4.83
N GLN A 136 -16.00 -11.42 4.98
CA GLN A 136 -14.72 -11.71 5.64
C GLN A 136 -13.53 -11.34 4.76
N MET A 137 -12.95 -10.19 5.02
CA MET A 137 -11.77 -9.70 4.29
C MET A 137 -10.87 -8.84 5.16
N LEU A 138 -9.61 -8.74 4.75
CA LEU A 138 -8.65 -7.79 5.29
C LEU A 138 -8.80 -6.46 4.54
N PRO A 139 -9.21 -5.37 5.21
CA PRO A 139 -9.48 -4.11 4.53
C PRO A 139 -8.29 -3.58 3.75
N LEU A 140 -7.10 -3.58 4.37
CA LEU A 140 -5.90 -3.01 3.80
C LEU A 140 -4.66 -3.79 4.25
N ALA A 141 -3.74 -4.00 3.34
CA ALA A 141 -2.41 -4.55 3.64
C ALA A 141 -1.31 -3.70 2.98
N VAL A 142 -0.26 -3.41 3.76
CA VAL A 142 0.97 -2.76 3.28
C VAL A 142 2.12 -3.69 3.60
N VAL A 143 2.75 -4.25 2.57
CA VAL A 143 3.77 -5.29 2.71
C VAL A 143 5.00 -4.90 1.90
N ASN A 144 6.18 -5.05 2.51
CA ASN A 144 7.47 -4.80 1.86
C ASN A 144 7.53 -3.45 1.09
N SER A 145 6.93 -2.40 1.66
CA SER A 145 6.76 -1.10 1.02
C SER A 145 7.36 0.01 1.87
N SER A 146 7.79 1.10 1.22
CA SER A 146 8.36 2.27 1.87
C SER A 146 7.74 3.57 1.37
N ASN A 147 7.78 4.62 2.21
CA ASN A 147 7.19 5.93 1.90
C ASN A 147 5.72 5.84 1.46
N VAL A 148 4.94 5.00 2.17
CA VAL A 148 3.51 4.83 1.94
C VAL A 148 2.74 5.83 2.80
N THR A 149 1.82 6.55 2.19
CA THR A 149 0.93 7.48 2.88
C THR A 149 -0.52 7.07 2.63
N LEU A 150 -1.27 6.86 3.71
CA LEU A 150 -2.69 6.56 3.71
C LEU A 150 -3.41 7.67 4.45
N ARG A 151 -4.37 8.34 3.81
CA ARG A 151 -5.01 9.50 4.41
C ARG A 151 -6.41 9.78 3.88
N ASN A 152 -7.16 10.55 4.66
CA ASN A 152 -8.44 11.15 4.28
C ASN A 152 -9.51 10.11 3.91
N PHE A 153 -9.63 9.01 4.65
CA PHE A 153 -10.73 8.06 4.55
C PHE A 153 -11.01 7.41 5.91
N SER A 154 -12.22 6.93 6.07
CA SER A 154 -12.61 6.01 7.13
C SER A 154 -12.62 4.57 6.62
N ILE A 155 -12.51 3.61 7.54
CA ILE A 155 -12.67 2.18 7.27
C ILE A 155 -13.75 1.66 8.20
N ASP A 156 -14.73 0.98 7.64
CA ASP A 156 -15.75 0.30 8.41
C ASP A 156 -16.21 -0.98 7.68
N PHE A 157 -16.93 -1.84 8.39
CA PHE A 157 -17.57 -3.00 7.82
C PHE A 157 -19.07 -2.80 7.76
N GLU A 158 -19.72 -3.23 6.69
CA GLU A 158 -21.18 -3.21 6.61
C GLU A 158 -21.80 -4.03 7.73
N ASN A 159 -21.23 -5.23 7.99
CA ASN A 159 -21.57 -6.04 9.14
C ASN A 159 -20.28 -6.32 9.94
N PRO A 160 -20.18 -5.83 11.19
CA PRO A 160 -19.02 -6.10 12.04
C PRO A 160 -18.81 -7.59 12.27
N HIS A 161 -17.56 -8.04 12.27
CA HIS A 161 -17.20 -9.44 12.53
C HIS A 161 -17.28 -9.81 14.04
N ILE A 162 -17.56 -8.84 14.89
CA ILE A 162 -17.65 -9.04 16.34
C ILE A 162 -19.06 -8.69 16.77
N ALA A 163 -19.79 -9.68 17.29
CA ALA A 163 -21.06 -9.47 17.94
C ALA A 163 -20.83 -9.17 19.44
N GLN A 164 -21.55 -8.19 19.96
CA GLN A 164 -21.60 -7.89 21.38
C GLN A 164 -22.97 -8.25 21.94
N VAL A 165 -22.99 -8.74 23.17
CA VAL A 165 -24.22 -9.04 23.86
C VAL A 165 -24.20 -8.38 25.25
N GLU A 166 -25.33 -7.89 25.70
CA GLU A 166 -25.52 -7.41 27.06
C GLU A 166 -26.13 -8.53 27.91
N ILE A 167 -25.44 -8.95 28.97
CA ILE A 167 -25.98 -9.97 29.90
C ILE A 167 -27.00 -9.31 30.79
N ILE A 168 -28.28 -9.68 30.62
CA ILE A 168 -29.40 -9.17 31.42
C ILE A 168 -29.53 -9.95 32.71
N GLU A 169 -29.39 -11.28 32.65
CA GLU A 169 -29.54 -12.16 33.83
C GLU A 169 -28.65 -13.39 33.68
N ASN A 170 -27.91 -13.73 34.72
CA ASN A 170 -27.16 -14.97 34.81
C ASN A 170 -27.85 -15.90 35.84
N LYS A 171 -28.39 -17.03 35.36
CA LYS A 171 -29.10 -18.03 36.18
C LYS A 171 -28.22 -19.21 36.59
N GLY A 172 -26.91 -19.07 36.46
CA GLY A 172 -25.96 -20.15 36.75
C GLY A 172 -26.17 -21.35 35.85
N ASP A 173 -26.37 -22.52 36.43
CA ASP A 173 -26.55 -23.76 35.69
C ASP A 173 -27.82 -23.82 34.81
N GLU A 174 -28.78 -22.94 35.06
CA GLU A 174 -30.01 -22.83 34.28
C GLU A 174 -29.83 -22.03 32.98
N GLY A 175 -28.69 -21.36 32.81
CA GLY A 175 -28.37 -20.61 31.61
C GLY A 175 -28.23 -19.09 31.82
N MET A 176 -28.33 -18.36 30.73
CA MET A 176 -28.06 -16.92 30.68
C MET A 176 -29.07 -16.21 29.78
N ILE A 177 -29.58 -15.07 30.23
CA ILE A 177 -30.39 -14.20 29.38
C ILE A 177 -29.54 -13.03 28.95
N PHE A 178 -29.46 -12.78 27.66
CA PHE A 178 -28.72 -11.67 27.08
C PHE A 178 -29.50 -10.97 25.98
N LEU A 179 -29.23 -9.70 25.83
CA LEU A 179 -29.73 -8.88 24.73
C LEU A 179 -28.71 -8.86 23.61
N VAL A 180 -29.17 -9.07 22.37
CA VAL A 180 -28.39 -9.00 21.16
C VAL A 180 -28.78 -7.75 20.41
N GLU A 181 -27.81 -7.00 19.89
CA GLU A 181 -28.08 -5.82 19.07
C GLU A 181 -28.87 -6.20 17.81
N SER A 182 -29.75 -5.31 17.37
CA SER A 182 -30.72 -5.60 16.29
C SER A 182 -30.10 -5.86 14.92
N TRP A 183 -28.84 -5.49 14.71
CA TRP A 183 -28.09 -5.71 13.48
C TRP A 183 -27.35 -7.05 13.45
N VAL A 184 -27.24 -7.74 14.62
CA VAL A 184 -26.56 -9.03 14.72
C VAL A 184 -27.47 -10.13 14.22
N GLU A 185 -27.07 -10.83 13.19
CA GLU A 185 -27.72 -12.05 12.76
C GLU A 185 -27.17 -13.23 13.59
N TYR A 186 -28.08 -14.00 14.15
CA TYR A 186 -27.71 -15.14 15.01
C TYR A 186 -28.68 -16.30 14.86
N ARG A 187 -28.23 -17.47 15.26
CA ARG A 187 -29.07 -18.64 15.47
C ARG A 187 -28.69 -19.34 16.78
N ILE A 188 -29.62 -20.14 17.28
CA ILE A 188 -29.30 -21.12 18.33
C ILE A 188 -29.14 -22.46 17.64
N GLY A 189 -27.92 -23.01 17.68
CA GLY A 189 -27.60 -24.31 17.10
C GLY A 189 -28.34 -25.46 17.83
N GLU A 190 -28.36 -26.64 17.20
CA GLU A 190 -29.02 -27.85 17.77
C GLU A 190 -28.42 -28.27 19.11
N ASN A 191 -27.18 -27.94 19.38
CA ASN A 191 -26.47 -28.16 20.62
C ASN A 191 -26.71 -27.07 21.69
N GLY A 192 -27.57 -26.08 21.40
CA GLY A 192 -27.88 -24.96 22.28
C GLY A 192 -26.84 -23.84 22.27
N TYR A 193 -25.85 -23.87 21.39
CA TYR A 193 -24.88 -22.78 21.26
C TYR A 193 -25.48 -21.59 20.53
N PHE A 194 -25.11 -20.39 21.00
CA PHE A 194 -25.37 -19.14 20.33
C PHE A 194 -24.30 -18.96 19.22
N GLU A 195 -24.76 -18.91 17.99
CA GLU A 195 -23.91 -18.80 16.81
C GLU A 195 -24.25 -17.51 16.07
N THR A 196 -23.26 -16.67 15.82
CA THR A 196 -23.39 -15.52 14.92
C THR A 196 -22.79 -15.89 13.58
N TYR A 197 -23.39 -15.44 12.50
CA TYR A 197 -22.93 -15.75 11.17
C TYR A 197 -23.04 -14.53 10.25
N GLU A 198 -22.16 -14.49 9.30
CA GLU A 198 -22.17 -13.54 8.24
C GLU A 198 -22.84 -14.16 7.01
N GLN A 199 -23.84 -13.48 6.47
CA GLN A 199 -24.44 -13.90 5.20
C GLN A 199 -23.54 -13.50 4.03
N LEU A 200 -22.84 -14.47 3.44
CA LEU A 200 -22.21 -14.31 2.14
C LEU A 200 -23.24 -14.66 1.05
N THR A 201 -23.83 -13.64 0.44
CA THR A 201 -24.67 -13.84 -0.75
C THR A 201 -23.77 -13.90 -1.97
N ILE A 202 -23.49 -15.10 -2.45
CA ILE A 202 -22.84 -15.31 -3.74
C ILE A 202 -23.90 -15.84 -4.70
N ASN A 203 -24.28 -15.06 -5.69
CA ASN A 203 -25.17 -15.45 -6.80
C ASN A 203 -26.51 -16.07 -6.37
N ASN A 204 -27.22 -15.47 -5.42
CA ASN A 204 -28.48 -15.96 -4.85
C ASN A 204 -28.39 -17.30 -4.07
N GLU A 205 -27.22 -17.81 -3.79
CA GLU A 205 -27.04 -18.93 -2.86
C GLU A 205 -26.50 -18.41 -1.53
N GLN A 206 -27.20 -18.73 -0.45
CA GLN A 206 -26.82 -18.40 0.91
C GLN A 206 -25.75 -19.38 1.35
N LEU A 207 -24.51 -18.93 1.58
CA LEU A 207 -23.45 -19.75 2.16
C LEU A 207 -23.34 -19.41 3.64
N THR A 208 -23.70 -20.35 4.49
CA THR A 208 -23.47 -20.27 5.95
C THR A 208 -22.06 -20.78 6.21
N ILE A 209 -21.20 -19.99 6.85
CA ILE A 209 -19.90 -20.42 7.33
C ILE A 209 -20.02 -20.68 8.81
N GLU A 210 -19.76 -21.91 9.25
CA GLU A 210 -19.65 -22.33 10.65
C GLU A 210 -18.34 -21.84 11.27
#